data_bf2647050103c7be91a89d65f7eb8e87
#
_entry.id   bf2647050103c7be91a89d65f7eb8e87
#
_cell.length_a   1.000
_cell.length_b   1.000
_cell.length_c   1.000
_cell.angle_alpha   90.00
_cell.angle_beta   90.00
_cell.angle_gamma   90.00
#
_symmetry.space_group_name_H-M   'P 1'
#
loop_
_entity.id
_entity.type
_entity.pdbx_description
1 polymer ?
#
loop_
_entity_poly.entity_id
_entity_poly.type
_entity_poly.pdbx_seq_one_letter_code
_entity_poly.pdbx_strand_id
1 'polypeptide(L)'
;MMEIQGPHCASRFNLPEHLARSGAKLRCSVCKTVFALQLPEPAPAPIPDLLPDDVEQPRPRRRWLFWLMLLLLLACGGAAVYWYCWHERPLTPVQGTAATAENIALLTMKDVRQYYVNNEKMGKILVIEGRVVNEFPQPVSMITVEAVLYGQDQKIIASNRQTAGNQLTPLQLSVLDKEAMASRLADPEKEQGANVTLLPGASAPFMVVFDSPPNDVSEFYVAIVDAQKGVPLPR
;
A
#
# COMPACT_ATOMS: atom_id res chain seq x y z
N MET A 1 79.89 36.56 -10.86
CA MET A 1 79.51 37.68 -11.73
C MET A 1 78.67 37.07 -12.88
N MET A 2 77.51 37.53 -13.10
CA MET A 2 76.58 37.01 -14.10
C MET A 2 76.51 37.95 -15.30
N GLU A 3 76.76 37.43 -16.52
CA GLU A 3 76.68 38.21 -17.76
C GLU A 3 75.23 38.26 -18.25
N ILE A 4 74.72 39.46 -18.46
CA ILE A 4 73.35 39.68 -18.87
C ILE A 4 73.33 40.45 -20.19
N GLN A 5 72.55 40.04 -21.16
CA GLN A 5 72.36 40.69 -22.42
C GLN A 5 71.13 41.56 -22.46
N GLY A 6 71.26 42.81 -22.84
CA GLY A 6 70.12 43.71 -22.98
C GLY A 6 69.20 43.33 -24.15
N PRO A 7 67.89 43.30 -24.01
CA PRO A 7 66.95 42.80 -25.04
C PRO A 7 66.84 43.69 -26.27
N HIS A 8 67.27 44.98 -26.22
CA HIS A 8 67.09 45.91 -27.31
C HIS A 8 68.38 46.26 -28.08
N CYS A 9 69.56 46.18 -27.46
CA CYS A 9 70.83 46.63 -28.09
C CYS A 9 71.89 45.56 -28.02
N ALA A 10 71.58 44.34 -27.62
CA ALA A 10 72.49 43.20 -27.50
C ALA A 10 73.76 43.48 -26.74
N SER A 11 73.82 44.57 -25.94
CA SER A 11 74.96 44.91 -25.13
C SER A 11 75.03 43.97 -23.91
N ARG A 12 76.27 43.53 -23.58
CA ARG A 12 76.48 42.61 -22.47
C ARG A 12 76.93 43.38 -21.24
N PHE A 13 76.37 43.05 -20.09
CA PHE A 13 76.65 43.67 -18.84
C PHE A 13 77.03 42.61 -17.78
N ASN A 14 78.07 42.88 -16.99
CA ASN A 14 78.42 42.04 -15.90
C ASN A 14 77.78 42.58 -14.60
N LEU A 15 76.82 41.80 -14.09
CA LEU A 15 76.13 42.16 -12.85
C LEU A 15 76.65 41.30 -11.71
N PRO A 16 76.96 41.95 -10.55
CA PRO A 16 77.27 41.17 -9.36
C PRO A 16 76.11 40.35 -8.90
N GLU A 17 76.33 39.11 -8.51
CA GLU A 17 75.27 38.14 -8.12
C GLU A 17 74.34 38.62 -7.02
N HIS A 18 74.86 39.43 -6.07
CA HIS A 18 74.08 39.98 -4.98
C HIS A 18 73.01 41.01 -5.41
N LEU A 19 73.07 41.52 -6.64
CA LEU A 19 72.12 42.44 -7.23
C LEU A 19 71.22 41.78 -8.24
N ALA A 20 71.51 40.53 -8.60
CA ALA A 20 70.72 39.72 -9.58
C ALA A 20 69.50 39.10 -8.89
N ARG A 21 68.41 39.86 -8.77
CA ARG A 21 67.11 39.36 -8.29
C ARG A 21 66.12 39.29 -9.44
N SER A 22 65.41 38.21 -9.53
CA SER A 22 64.33 38.08 -10.53
C SER A 22 63.34 39.22 -10.40
N GLY A 23 63.03 39.89 -11.50
CA GLY A 23 62.14 41.05 -11.53
C GLY A 23 62.81 42.40 -11.23
N ALA A 24 64.12 42.42 -10.99
CA ALA A 24 64.87 43.72 -10.79
C ALA A 24 64.79 44.53 -12.10
N LYS A 25 64.41 45.81 -12.03
CA LYS A 25 64.39 46.74 -13.15
C LYS A 25 65.79 47.32 -13.36
N LEU A 26 66.35 46.94 -14.49
CA LEU A 26 67.69 47.44 -14.89
C LEU A 26 67.56 48.42 -16.07
N ARG A 27 68.38 49.48 -16.06
CA ARG A 27 68.47 50.47 -17.15
C ARG A 27 69.71 50.25 -17.97
N CYS A 28 69.57 50.01 -19.26
CA CYS A 28 70.69 49.88 -20.14
C CYS A 28 71.50 51.20 -20.22
N SER A 29 72.83 51.17 -20.02
CA SER A 29 73.65 52.32 -20.14
C SER A 29 73.84 52.84 -21.58
N VAL A 30 73.63 51.96 -22.56
CA VAL A 30 73.75 52.25 -24.00
C VAL A 30 72.47 52.82 -24.59
N CYS A 31 71.36 52.10 -24.51
CA CYS A 31 70.06 52.50 -25.13
C CYS A 31 69.07 53.13 -24.13
N LYS A 32 69.45 53.24 -22.85
CA LYS A 32 68.67 53.83 -21.72
C LYS A 32 67.31 53.16 -21.46
N THR A 33 66.99 52.02 -22.20
CA THR A 33 65.74 51.27 -22.01
C THR A 33 65.79 50.56 -20.66
N VAL A 34 64.64 50.55 -19.97
CA VAL A 34 64.46 49.83 -18.69
C VAL A 34 63.84 48.47 -19.00
N PHE A 35 64.46 47.39 -18.54
CA PHE A 35 63.93 46.01 -18.67
C PHE A 35 64.03 45.26 -17.34
N ALA A 36 63.17 44.26 -17.17
CA ALA A 36 63.16 43.42 -15.98
C ALA A 36 64.08 42.20 -16.20
N LEU A 37 64.92 41.94 -15.22
CA LEU A 37 65.79 40.78 -15.23
C LEU A 37 64.99 39.51 -15.05
N GLN A 38 64.94 38.64 -16.09
CA GLN A 38 64.43 37.30 -15.99
C GLN A 38 65.61 36.34 -15.77
N LEU A 39 65.76 35.83 -14.58
CA LEU A 39 66.65 34.72 -14.34
C LEU A 39 66.00 33.45 -14.86
N PRO A 40 66.70 32.56 -15.56
CA PRO A 40 66.19 31.25 -15.88
C PRO A 40 65.85 30.53 -14.59
N GLU A 41 64.63 30.13 -14.43
CA GLU A 41 64.17 29.31 -13.32
C GLU A 41 64.96 27.99 -13.33
N PRO A 42 65.55 27.57 -12.22
CA PRO A 42 66.22 26.29 -12.18
C PRO A 42 65.26 25.21 -12.59
N ALA A 43 65.61 24.42 -13.62
CA ALA A 43 64.81 23.27 -14.02
C ALA A 43 64.50 22.40 -12.78
N PRO A 44 63.27 22.02 -12.55
CA PRO A 44 62.97 21.16 -11.41
C PRO A 44 63.81 19.90 -11.53
N ALA A 45 64.51 19.56 -10.45
CA ALA A 45 65.29 18.35 -10.34
C ALA A 45 64.39 17.15 -10.67
N PRO A 46 64.83 16.12 -11.38
CA PRO A 46 64.07 14.93 -11.62
C PRO A 46 63.69 14.35 -10.26
N ILE A 47 62.40 14.37 -9.95
CA ILE A 47 61.82 13.70 -8.80
C ILE A 47 62.04 12.25 -9.06
N PRO A 48 62.73 11.49 -8.18
CA PRO A 48 62.78 10.03 -8.31
C PRO A 48 61.33 9.52 -8.32
N ASP A 49 60.99 8.73 -9.32
CA ASP A 49 59.72 7.95 -9.42
C ASP A 49 59.57 7.06 -8.17
N LEU A 50 59.16 7.67 -7.07
CA LEU A 50 58.45 6.96 -6.02
C LEU A 50 56.97 7.04 -6.37
N LEU A 51 56.61 6.30 -7.41
CA LEU A 51 55.25 5.83 -7.58
C LEU A 51 55.01 4.90 -6.37
N PRO A 52 54.14 5.21 -5.45
CA PRO A 52 53.50 4.17 -4.68
C PRO A 52 52.59 3.48 -5.68
N ASP A 53 53.07 2.32 -6.18
CA ASP A 53 52.19 1.29 -6.72
C ASP A 53 51.12 1.10 -5.66
N ASP A 54 49.87 1.00 -6.12
CA ASP A 54 48.67 0.70 -5.34
C ASP A 54 48.02 1.84 -4.54
N VAL A 55 47.63 2.92 -5.21
CA VAL A 55 46.32 3.48 -4.92
C VAL A 55 45.30 2.65 -5.70
N GLU A 56 44.89 1.55 -5.10
CA GLU A 56 43.73 0.78 -5.51
C GLU A 56 42.54 1.77 -5.58
N GLN A 57 42.24 2.23 -6.78
CA GLN A 57 41.00 2.95 -7.03
C GLN A 57 39.86 2.05 -6.57
N PRO A 58 39.01 2.45 -5.61
CA PRO A 58 37.88 1.67 -5.21
C PRO A 58 37.00 1.45 -6.43
N ARG A 59 37.03 0.25 -6.97
CA ARG A 59 36.28 -0.16 -8.14
C ARG A 59 34.80 0.15 -7.89
N PRO A 60 34.12 0.92 -8.74
CA PRO A 60 32.72 1.33 -8.52
C PRO A 60 31.74 0.16 -8.51
N ARG A 61 32.20 -1.07 -8.79
CA ARG A 61 31.43 -2.30 -8.81
C ARG A 61 30.76 -2.64 -7.47
N ARG A 62 31.37 -2.26 -6.34
CA ARG A 62 30.84 -2.59 -5.00
C ARG A 62 29.67 -1.68 -4.60
N ARG A 63 29.63 -0.44 -5.06
CA ARG A 63 28.49 0.47 -4.82
C ARG A 63 27.26 0.05 -5.61
N TRP A 64 27.41 -0.46 -6.82
CA TRP A 64 26.30 -0.95 -7.62
C TRP A 64 25.69 -2.23 -7.03
N LEU A 65 26.50 -3.16 -6.52
CA LEU A 65 26.03 -4.32 -5.76
C LEU A 65 25.28 -3.92 -4.48
N PHE A 66 25.72 -2.88 -3.80
CA PHE A 66 25.02 -2.34 -2.63
C PHE A 66 23.62 -1.80 -3.00
N TRP A 67 23.53 -1.04 -4.09
CA TRP A 67 22.23 -0.53 -4.58
C TRP A 67 21.32 -1.63 -5.09
N LEU A 68 21.88 -2.66 -5.75
CA LEU A 68 21.14 -3.86 -6.17
C LEU A 68 20.60 -4.63 -4.97
N MET A 69 21.42 -4.82 -3.95
CA MET A 69 21.00 -5.50 -2.71
C MET A 69 19.93 -4.71 -1.97
N LEU A 70 20.05 -3.38 -1.91
CA LEU A 70 19.04 -2.50 -1.32
C LEU A 70 17.71 -2.58 -2.08
N LEU A 71 17.76 -2.57 -3.41
CA LEU A 71 16.58 -2.67 -4.26
C LEU A 71 15.90 -4.04 -4.13
N LEU A 72 16.69 -5.12 -4.02
CA LEU A 72 16.17 -6.47 -3.78
C LEU A 72 15.52 -6.58 -2.39
N LEU A 73 16.11 -5.96 -1.36
CA LEU A 73 15.55 -5.92 0.00
C LEU A 73 14.23 -5.14 0.05
N LEU A 74 14.15 -4.00 -0.67
CA LEU A 74 12.90 -3.24 -0.81
C LEU A 74 11.84 -4.00 -1.61
N ALA A 75 12.23 -4.72 -2.66
CA ALA A 75 11.31 -5.56 -3.43
C ALA A 75 10.77 -6.74 -2.60
N CYS A 76 11.63 -7.43 -1.86
CA CYS A 76 11.22 -8.52 -0.95
C CYS A 76 10.36 -7.99 0.20
N GLY A 77 10.72 -6.84 0.79
CA GLY A 77 9.91 -6.19 1.83
C GLY A 77 8.55 -5.76 1.31
N GLY A 78 8.50 -5.14 0.12
CA GLY A 78 7.26 -4.77 -0.54
C GLY A 78 6.38 -5.98 -0.89
N ALA A 79 6.98 -7.06 -1.40
CA ALA A 79 6.27 -8.32 -1.68
C ALA A 79 5.74 -8.97 -0.40
N ALA A 80 6.50 -8.95 0.70
CA ALA A 80 6.08 -9.47 1.99
C ALA A 80 4.92 -8.65 2.58
N VAL A 81 4.98 -7.32 2.52
CA VAL A 81 3.90 -6.43 2.95
C VAL A 81 2.65 -6.62 2.05
N TYR A 82 2.84 -6.72 0.74
CA TYR A 82 1.75 -7.00 -0.20
C TYR A 82 1.09 -8.35 0.09
N TRP A 83 1.89 -9.41 0.32
CA TRP A 83 1.41 -10.74 0.70
C TRP A 83 0.66 -10.68 2.04
N TYR A 84 1.23 -10.01 3.06
CA TYR A 84 0.62 -9.84 4.38
C TYR A 84 -0.72 -9.10 4.28
N CYS A 85 -0.79 -7.99 3.55
CA CYS A 85 -2.03 -7.23 3.35
C CYS A 85 -3.10 -7.99 2.54
N TRP A 86 -2.69 -8.93 1.67
CA TRP A 86 -3.63 -9.70 0.86
C TRP A 86 -4.03 -11.05 1.47
N HIS A 87 -3.12 -11.71 2.19
CA HIS A 87 -3.36 -13.04 2.76
C HIS A 87 -3.95 -13.01 4.17
N GLU A 88 -3.61 -11.99 4.94
CA GLU A 88 -4.13 -11.84 6.30
C GLU A 88 -5.06 -10.63 6.39
N ARG A 89 -6.21 -10.70 5.71
CA ARG A 89 -7.37 -9.99 6.23
C ARG A 89 -8.01 -10.93 7.25
N PRO A 90 -7.75 -10.76 8.56
CA PRO A 90 -8.55 -11.45 9.54
C PRO A 90 -9.97 -10.97 9.32
N LEU A 91 -10.86 -11.88 8.91
CA LEU A 91 -12.30 -11.64 8.91
C LEU A 91 -12.70 -11.55 10.39
N THR A 92 -12.37 -10.41 11.01
CA THR A 92 -12.85 -10.15 12.36
C THR A 92 -14.35 -9.97 12.26
N PRO A 93 -15.14 -10.78 12.95
CA PRO A 93 -16.56 -10.47 13.11
C PRO A 93 -16.63 -9.07 13.70
N VAL A 94 -17.36 -8.18 13.02
CA VAL A 94 -17.50 -6.79 13.49
C VAL A 94 -18.19 -6.84 14.84
N GLN A 95 -17.42 -6.59 15.89
CA GLN A 95 -17.97 -6.25 17.17
C GLN A 95 -18.72 -4.92 17.00
N GLY A 96 -20.06 -5.02 16.99
CA GLY A 96 -20.93 -3.85 16.91
C GLY A 96 -20.56 -2.86 18.02
N THR A 97 -20.64 -1.59 17.73
CA THR A 97 -20.51 -0.54 18.74
C THR A 97 -21.62 -0.71 19.80
N ALA A 98 -21.45 -0.16 20.99
CA ALA A 98 -22.47 -0.23 22.04
C ALA A 98 -23.85 0.25 21.55
N ALA A 99 -23.90 1.27 20.70
CA ALA A 99 -25.13 1.76 20.07
C ALA A 99 -25.78 0.71 19.15
N THR A 100 -24.97 -0.06 18.41
CA THR A 100 -25.44 -1.17 17.56
C THR A 100 -25.99 -2.31 18.40
N ALA A 101 -25.33 -2.67 19.51
CA ALA A 101 -25.80 -3.71 20.43
C ALA A 101 -27.17 -3.38 21.01
N GLU A 102 -27.41 -2.12 21.39
CA GLU A 102 -28.71 -1.67 21.86
C GLU A 102 -29.79 -1.75 20.76
N ASN A 103 -29.42 -1.46 19.51
CA ASN A 103 -30.36 -1.47 18.38
C ASN A 103 -30.79 -2.87 17.94
N ILE A 104 -30.04 -3.90 18.29
CA ILE A 104 -30.32 -5.29 17.91
C ILE A 104 -30.82 -6.17 19.10
N ALA A 105 -30.80 -5.65 20.32
CA ALA A 105 -31.02 -6.43 21.55
C ALA A 105 -32.37 -7.20 21.58
N LEU A 106 -33.40 -6.69 20.90
CA LEU A 106 -34.73 -7.30 20.83
C LEU A 106 -35.08 -7.72 19.40
N LEU A 107 -34.07 -8.02 18.58
CA LEU A 107 -34.26 -8.69 17.31
C LEU A 107 -33.92 -10.17 17.48
N THR A 108 -34.85 -11.06 17.17
CA THR A 108 -34.63 -12.50 17.26
C THR A 108 -34.66 -13.15 15.89
N MET A 109 -33.82 -14.17 15.70
CA MET A 109 -33.82 -14.96 14.47
C MET A 109 -34.60 -16.26 14.71
N LYS A 110 -35.43 -16.64 13.72
CA LYS A 110 -36.22 -17.87 13.72
C LYS A 110 -36.05 -18.61 12.39
N ASP A 111 -36.26 -19.90 12.42
CA ASP A 111 -36.31 -20.78 11.25
C ASP A 111 -35.02 -20.71 10.40
N VAL A 112 -33.85 -20.54 11.06
CA VAL A 112 -32.56 -20.50 10.36
C VAL A 112 -32.23 -21.90 9.83
N ARG A 113 -31.96 -21.98 8.54
CA ARG A 113 -31.57 -23.21 7.86
C ARG A 113 -30.52 -22.97 6.79
N GLN A 114 -29.71 -23.98 6.54
CA GLN A 114 -28.74 -23.99 5.45
C GLN A 114 -29.06 -25.11 4.46
N TYR A 115 -28.78 -24.85 3.19
CA TYR A 115 -28.87 -25.86 2.15
C TYR A 115 -28.00 -25.51 0.95
N TYR A 116 -27.74 -26.50 0.11
CA TYR A 116 -26.98 -26.31 -1.13
C TYR A 116 -27.91 -26.29 -2.32
N VAL A 117 -27.60 -25.42 -3.29
CA VAL A 117 -28.26 -25.32 -4.57
C VAL A 117 -27.24 -25.50 -5.69
N ASN A 118 -27.57 -26.22 -6.73
CA ASN A 118 -26.76 -26.26 -7.94
C ASN A 118 -27.20 -25.12 -8.86
N ASN A 119 -26.33 -24.15 -9.04
CA ASN A 119 -26.53 -23.03 -9.95
C ASN A 119 -25.89 -23.35 -11.30
N GLU A 120 -26.59 -23.03 -12.40
CA GLU A 120 -26.14 -23.33 -13.77
C GLU A 120 -24.84 -22.59 -14.16
N LYS A 121 -24.60 -21.39 -13.59
CA LYS A 121 -23.46 -20.52 -13.93
C LYS A 121 -22.31 -20.63 -12.93
N MET A 122 -22.61 -20.82 -11.66
CA MET A 122 -21.63 -20.77 -10.56
C MET A 122 -21.36 -22.16 -9.94
N GLY A 123 -22.08 -23.18 -10.35
CA GLY A 123 -21.98 -24.50 -9.73
C GLY A 123 -22.67 -24.58 -8.37
N LYS A 124 -22.06 -25.27 -7.41
CA LYS A 124 -22.65 -25.47 -6.09
C LYS A 124 -22.53 -24.19 -5.24
N ILE A 125 -23.66 -23.65 -4.81
CA ILE A 125 -23.75 -22.51 -3.89
C ILE A 125 -24.32 -22.96 -2.55
N LEU A 126 -23.92 -22.28 -1.46
CA LEU A 126 -24.47 -22.49 -0.12
C LEU A 126 -25.41 -21.33 0.21
N VAL A 127 -26.61 -21.65 0.63
CA VAL A 127 -27.64 -20.69 1.02
C VAL A 127 -27.94 -20.84 2.49
N ILE A 128 -27.96 -19.75 3.21
CA ILE A 128 -28.39 -19.64 4.60
C ILE A 128 -29.57 -18.67 4.61
N GLU A 129 -30.71 -19.12 5.09
CA GLU A 129 -31.93 -18.31 5.15
C GLU A 129 -32.62 -18.45 6.49
N GLY A 130 -33.47 -17.49 6.80
CA GLY A 130 -34.28 -17.49 8.00
C GLY A 130 -35.19 -16.26 8.07
N ARG A 131 -35.66 -15.96 9.25
CA ARG A 131 -36.53 -14.80 9.52
C ARG A 131 -36.01 -14.02 10.72
N VAL A 132 -36.01 -12.70 10.63
CA VAL A 132 -35.79 -11.80 11.76
C VAL A 132 -37.14 -11.33 12.27
N VAL A 133 -37.34 -11.39 13.57
CA VAL A 133 -38.55 -10.92 14.26
C VAL A 133 -38.19 -9.68 15.08
N ASN A 134 -38.98 -8.63 14.96
CA ASN A 134 -38.84 -7.42 15.73
C ASN A 134 -39.64 -7.54 17.05
N GLU A 135 -38.96 -7.72 18.17
CA GLU A 135 -39.56 -7.74 19.50
C GLU A 135 -39.49 -6.36 20.22
N PHE A 136 -38.95 -5.35 19.54
CA PHE A 136 -38.99 -3.98 20.01
C PHE A 136 -40.43 -3.41 19.99
N PRO A 137 -40.76 -2.48 20.92
CA PRO A 137 -42.05 -1.77 20.89
C PRO A 137 -42.12 -0.69 19.80
N GLN A 138 -41.05 -0.51 18.99
CA GLN A 138 -40.92 0.47 17.93
C GLN A 138 -40.55 -0.19 16.61
N PRO A 139 -40.82 0.46 15.47
CA PRO A 139 -40.40 -0.04 14.17
C PRO A 139 -38.88 -0.11 14.07
N VAL A 140 -38.36 -1.09 13.30
CA VAL A 140 -36.92 -1.24 13.00
C VAL A 140 -36.76 -1.40 11.50
N SER A 141 -35.73 -0.78 10.94
CA SER A 141 -35.43 -0.83 9.51
C SER A 141 -33.93 -1.15 9.29
N MET A 142 -33.56 -1.42 8.02
CA MET A 142 -32.18 -1.65 7.59
C MET A 142 -31.45 -2.73 8.43
N ILE A 143 -32.15 -3.82 8.73
CA ILE A 143 -31.60 -4.91 9.51
C ILE A 143 -30.54 -5.65 8.68
N THR A 144 -29.32 -5.67 9.16
CA THR A 144 -28.20 -6.35 8.50
C THR A 144 -27.86 -7.63 9.23
N VAL A 145 -27.86 -8.73 8.50
CA VAL A 145 -27.49 -10.07 8.98
C VAL A 145 -26.12 -10.42 8.42
N GLU A 146 -25.25 -10.96 9.26
CA GLU A 146 -23.96 -11.52 8.87
C GLU A 146 -23.98 -13.03 9.06
N ALA A 147 -23.57 -13.77 8.04
CA ALA A 147 -23.33 -15.19 8.13
C ALA A 147 -21.83 -15.45 8.01
N VAL A 148 -21.30 -16.30 8.89
CA VAL A 148 -19.89 -16.68 8.95
C VAL A 148 -19.78 -18.19 8.84
N LEU A 149 -18.89 -18.66 7.99
CA LEU A 149 -18.58 -20.07 7.81
C LEU A 149 -17.25 -20.40 8.51
N TYR A 150 -17.23 -21.51 9.23
CA TYR A 150 -16.05 -22.01 9.93
C TYR A 150 -15.57 -23.32 9.31
N GLY A 151 -14.26 -23.48 9.24
CA GLY A 151 -13.60 -24.73 8.88
C GLY A 151 -13.46 -25.68 10.05
N GLN A 152 -12.90 -26.88 9.79
CA GLN A 152 -12.67 -27.90 10.80
C GLN A 152 -11.73 -27.44 11.93
N ASP A 153 -10.86 -26.48 11.67
CA ASP A 153 -9.93 -25.87 12.62
C ASP A 153 -10.53 -24.67 13.38
N GLN A 154 -11.84 -24.45 13.28
CA GLN A 154 -12.60 -23.34 13.87
C GLN A 154 -12.15 -21.95 13.35
N LYS A 155 -11.42 -21.89 12.24
CA LYS A 155 -11.11 -20.63 11.59
C LYS A 155 -12.23 -20.18 10.69
N ILE A 156 -12.38 -18.86 10.57
CA ILE A 156 -13.32 -18.25 9.64
C ILE A 156 -12.78 -18.46 8.22
N ILE A 157 -13.56 -19.14 7.38
CA ILE A 157 -13.22 -19.40 5.98
C ILE A 157 -13.98 -18.51 5.01
N ALA A 158 -15.16 -18.03 5.40
CA ALA A 158 -15.91 -17.04 4.64
C ALA A 158 -16.87 -16.27 5.54
N SER A 159 -17.17 -15.03 5.18
CA SER A 159 -18.27 -14.26 5.78
C SER A 159 -18.98 -13.47 4.67
N ASN A 160 -20.28 -13.27 4.85
CA ASN A 160 -21.08 -12.45 3.95
C ASN A 160 -22.16 -11.73 4.75
N ARG A 161 -22.47 -10.48 4.35
CA ARG A 161 -23.48 -9.63 4.97
C ARG A 161 -24.59 -9.36 3.99
N GLN A 162 -25.83 -9.38 4.48
CA GLN A 162 -27.00 -9.11 3.69
C GLN A 162 -28.06 -8.37 4.49
N THR A 163 -28.76 -7.44 3.84
CA THR A 163 -29.92 -6.77 4.43
C THR A 163 -31.11 -7.72 4.42
N ALA A 164 -31.79 -7.83 5.56
CA ALA A 164 -33.04 -8.60 5.66
C ALA A 164 -34.17 -7.87 4.90
N GLY A 165 -35.11 -8.66 4.38
CA GLY A 165 -36.28 -8.18 3.62
C GLY A 165 -36.46 -8.90 2.30
N ASN A 166 -35.41 -9.43 1.69
CA ASN A 166 -35.45 -10.13 0.41
C ASN A 166 -35.08 -11.60 0.54
N GLN A 167 -35.72 -12.38 -0.33
CA GLN A 167 -35.47 -13.80 -0.49
C GLN A 167 -35.61 -14.20 -1.94
N LEU A 168 -34.67 -14.94 -2.48
CA LEU A 168 -34.71 -15.46 -3.84
C LEU A 168 -35.48 -16.79 -3.88
N THR A 169 -36.20 -17.00 -4.94
CA THR A 169 -36.87 -18.30 -5.19
C THR A 169 -35.83 -19.36 -5.58
N PRO A 170 -36.14 -20.67 -5.41
CA PRO A 170 -35.26 -21.75 -5.85
C PRO A 170 -34.86 -21.65 -7.34
N LEU A 171 -35.78 -21.21 -8.22
CA LEU A 171 -35.50 -21.01 -9.62
C LEU A 171 -34.49 -19.85 -9.82
N GLN A 172 -34.64 -18.73 -9.12
CA GLN A 172 -33.71 -17.62 -9.19
C GLN A 172 -32.32 -18.04 -8.70
N LEU A 173 -32.24 -18.81 -7.61
CA LEU A 173 -30.99 -19.36 -7.10
C LEU A 173 -30.31 -20.33 -8.09
N SER A 174 -31.04 -21.00 -8.97
CA SER A 174 -30.46 -21.93 -9.95
C SER A 174 -29.95 -21.24 -11.22
N VAL A 175 -30.55 -20.12 -11.65
CA VAL A 175 -30.26 -19.52 -12.98
C VAL A 175 -29.51 -18.16 -12.93
N LEU A 176 -29.62 -17.42 -11.83
CA LEU A 176 -28.99 -16.09 -11.71
C LEU A 176 -27.48 -16.21 -11.51
N ASP A 177 -26.74 -15.23 -12.03
CA ASP A 177 -25.34 -15.04 -11.71
C ASP A 177 -25.16 -14.30 -10.38
N LYS A 178 -23.91 -14.21 -9.94
CA LYS A 178 -23.53 -13.60 -8.66
C LYS A 178 -23.99 -12.14 -8.52
N GLU A 179 -23.76 -11.34 -9.55
CA GLU A 179 -24.10 -9.93 -9.57
C GLU A 179 -25.62 -9.70 -9.53
N ALA A 180 -26.37 -10.48 -10.28
CA ALA A 180 -27.84 -10.41 -10.29
C ALA A 180 -28.43 -10.85 -8.94
N MET A 181 -27.88 -11.91 -8.32
CA MET A 181 -28.32 -12.33 -6.97
C MET A 181 -28.01 -11.25 -5.93
N ALA A 182 -26.76 -10.72 -5.94
CA ALA A 182 -26.35 -9.69 -5.01
C ALA A 182 -27.21 -8.42 -5.15
N SER A 183 -27.48 -7.98 -6.38
CA SER A 183 -28.34 -6.82 -6.64
C SER A 183 -29.77 -7.03 -6.12
N ARG A 184 -30.36 -8.20 -6.34
CA ARG A 184 -31.73 -8.48 -5.89
C ARG A 184 -31.84 -8.61 -4.37
N LEU A 185 -30.82 -9.19 -3.73
CA LEU A 185 -30.77 -9.31 -2.27
C LEU A 185 -30.48 -7.99 -1.58
N ALA A 186 -29.67 -7.10 -2.20
CA ALA A 186 -29.28 -5.81 -1.62
C ALA A 186 -30.39 -4.75 -1.69
N ASP A 187 -31.33 -4.86 -2.62
CA ASP A 187 -32.35 -3.82 -2.84
C ASP A 187 -33.76 -4.36 -2.52
N PRO A 188 -34.18 -4.24 -1.26
CA PRO A 188 -35.48 -4.75 -0.83
C PRO A 188 -36.67 -3.99 -1.44
N GLU A 189 -36.46 -2.78 -1.97
CA GLU A 189 -37.53 -1.97 -2.55
C GLU A 189 -37.94 -2.43 -3.95
N LYS A 190 -37.04 -3.06 -4.71
CA LYS A 190 -37.29 -3.38 -6.12
C LYS A 190 -38.20 -4.57 -6.37
N GLU A 191 -38.24 -5.59 -5.51
CA GLU A 191 -38.98 -6.81 -5.81
C GLU A 191 -40.30 -6.99 -5.06
N GLN A 192 -40.51 -6.38 -3.89
CA GLN A 192 -41.73 -6.60 -3.11
C GLN A 192 -42.44 -5.33 -2.61
N GLY A 193 -41.98 -4.13 -2.96
CA GLY A 193 -42.66 -2.88 -2.64
C GLY A 193 -42.82 -2.60 -1.14
N ALA A 194 -42.13 -3.33 -0.30
CA ALA A 194 -42.15 -3.19 1.13
C ALA A 194 -40.92 -2.38 1.54
N ASN A 195 -41.15 -1.12 1.87
CA ASN A 195 -40.27 -0.40 2.77
C ASN A 195 -40.02 -1.32 3.96
N VAL A 196 -38.80 -1.84 4.13
CA VAL A 196 -38.48 -2.86 5.13
C VAL A 196 -38.39 -2.22 6.50
N THR A 197 -39.46 -1.51 6.88
CA THR A 197 -39.69 -1.09 8.23
C THR A 197 -40.48 -2.20 8.92
N LEU A 198 -39.80 -2.92 9.74
CA LEU A 198 -40.35 -4.04 10.46
C LEU A 198 -41.09 -3.52 11.69
N LEU A 199 -42.40 -3.59 11.67
CA LEU A 199 -43.28 -3.16 12.79
C LEU A 199 -43.06 -4.06 14.02
N PRO A 200 -43.42 -3.60 15.23
CA PRO A 200 -43.42 -4.43 16.43
C PRO A 200 -44.15 -5.77 16.22
N GLY A 201 -43.51 -6.88 16.55
CA GLY A 201 -44.02 -8.23 16.36
C GLY A 201 -43.99 -8.77 14.93
N ALA A 202 -43.66 -7.94 13.93
CA ALA A 202 -43.55 -8.40 12.54
C ALA A 202 -42.23 -9.15 12.29
N SER A 203 -42.19 -9.91 11.20
CA SER A 203 -40.97 -10.63 10.78
C SER A 203 -40.63 -10.36 9.31
N ALA A 204 -39.34 -10.30 9.01
CA ALA A 204 -38.82 -10.21 7.65
C ALA A 204 -37.92 -11.42 7.34
N PRO A 205 -37.95 -11.94 6.10
CA PRO A 205 -37.02 -12.98 5.69
C PRO A 205 -35.62 -12.40 5.52
N PHE A 206 -34.61 -13.25 5.65
CA PHE A 206 -33.26 -12.95 5.20
C PHE A 206 -32.68 -14.14 4.44
N MET A 207 -31.77 -13.86 3.53
CA MET A 207 -31.06 -14.88 2.77
C MET A 207 -29.64 -14.43 2.51
N VAL A 208 -28.66 -15.25 2.89
CA VAL A 208 -27.24 -15.04 2.62
C VAL A 208 -26.75 -16.15 1.70
N VAL A 209 -26.14 -15.78 0.60
CA VAL A 209 -25.65 -16.72 -0.42
C VAL A 209 -24.14 -16.67 -0.44
N PHE A 210 -23.50 -17.85 -0.42
CA PHE A 210 -22.08 -18.04 -0.65
C PHE A 210 -21.86 -18.72 -1.99
N ASP A 211 -21.24 -18.02 -2.91
CA ASP A 211 -20.73 -18.56 -4.16
C ASP A 211 -19.45 -19.35 -3.88
N SER A 212 -19.30 -20.52 -4.49
CA SER A 212 -18.11 -21.36 -4.32
C SER A 212 -17.77 -21.66 -2.84
N PRO A 213 -18.70 -22.22 -2.07
CA PRO A 213 -18.44 -22.54 -0.68
C PRO A 213 -17.25 -23.51 -0.58
N PRO A 214 -16.30 -23.29 0.37
CA PRO A 214 -15.22 -24.23 0.61
C PRO A 214 -15.75 -25.63 0.95
N ASN A 215 -15.01 -26.67 0.54
CA ASN A 215 -15.44 -28.05 0.80
C ASN A 215 -15.33 -28.48 2.27
N ASP A 216 -14.64 -27.72 3.08
CA ASP A 216 -14.30 -27.98 4.48
C ASP A 216 -15.16 -27.17 5.48
N VAL A 217 -16.32 -26.66 5.04
CA VAL A 217 -17.27 -26.01 5.95
C VAL A 217 -17.77 -27.04 6.97
N SER A 218 -17.47 -26.80 8.24
CA SER A 218 -17.92 -27.64 9.37
C SER A 218 -19.10 -27.03 10.11
N GLU A 219 -19.07 -25.71 10.31
CA GLU A 219 -20.08 -24.98 11.09
C GLU A 219 -20.40 -23.64 10.43
N PHE A 220 -21.57 -23.10 10.72
CA PHE A 220 -21.93 -21.74 10.37
C PHE A 220 -22.49 -21.00 11.58
N TYR A 221 -22.28 -19.70 11.60
CA TYR A 221 -22.84 -18.79 12.59
C TYR A 221 -23.55 -17.66 11.89
N VAL A 222 -24.71 -17.26 12.42
CA VAL A 222 -25.48 -16.14 11.88
C VAL A 222 -25.77 -15.17 12.99
N ALA A 223 -25.54 -13.89 12.75
CA ALA A 223 -25.80 -12.82 13.70
C ALA A 223 -26.46 -11.62 13.01
N ILE A 224 -27.28 -10.90 13.74
CA ILE A 224 -27.73 -9.57 13.37
C ILE A 224 -26.64 -8.62 13.83
N VAL A 225 -26.06 -7.86 12.89
CA VAL A 225 -24.89 -7.00 13.17
C VAL A 225 -25.23 -5.51 13.17
N ASP A 226 -26.34 -5.14 12.54
CA ASP A 226 -26.80 -3.75 12.54
C ASP A 226 -28.30 -3.65 12.33
N ALA A 227 -28.91 -2.58 12.85
CA ALA A 227 -30.31 -2.21 12.64
C ALA A 227 -30.56 -0.76 13.01
N GLN A 228 -31.51 -0.13 12.34
CA GLN A 228 -31.94 1.25 12.63
C GLN A 228 -33.30 1.24 13.30
N LYS A 229 -33.38 1.79 14.53
CA LYS A 229 -34.64 2.00 15.22
C LYS A 229 -35.38 3.17 14.58
N GLY A 230 -36.60 2.97 14.22
CA GLY A 230 -37.51 4.01 13.75
C GLY A 230 -38.12 4.84 14.89
N VAL A 231 -38.92 5.84 14.53
CA VAL A 231 -39.68 6.63 15.51
C VAL A 231 -40.82 5.76 16.08
N PRO A 232 -41.04 5.78 17.41
CA PRO A 232 -42.17 5.07 17.98
C PRO A 232 -43.50 5.47 17.35
N LEU A 233 -44.37 4.49 17.08
CA LEU A 233 -45.69 4.76 16.54
C LEU A 233 -46.54 5.53 17.56
N PRO A 234 -47.29 6.57 17.15
CA PRO A 234 -48.23 7.23 18.04
C PRO A 234 -49.29 6.22 18.52
N ARG A 235 -49.56 6.24 19.81
CA ARG A 235 -50.58 5.40 20.42
C ARG A 235 -51.96 5.88 20.09
#